data_144854025d632bebd5149828e0439602
#
_entry.id   144854025d632bebd5149828e0439602
#
_cell.length_a   1.000
_cell.length_b   1.000
_cell.length_c   1.000
_cell.angle_alpha   90.00
_cell.angle_beta   90.00
_cell.angle_gamma   90.00
#
_symmetry.space_group_name_H-M   'P 1'
#
loop_
_entity.id
_entity.type
_entity.pdbx_description
1 polymer ?
#
loop_
_entity_poly.entity_id
_entity_poly.type
_entity_poly.pdbx_seq_one_letter_code
_entity_poly.pdbx_strand_id
1 'polypeptide(L)'
;MITKNKRLFHIFRSGSVRQQILPVLVWLVAVAGVAMLFYHGSQQFEVVGIAQSQVAQVCSPVDGWLKAVYVQLFDSVTKGQPLASLDDEMLTAKIATVSATAAQLRSKLVPTQEQLLANIAATELNRAEEQRRFAVDVEKARLDILGLKAQIAADRITLESRAVELKISTDLLAKNVIAPYELDKAKALYEALAKKVEQTEIQLAQAQEQLKVAQFRQDAFVAQKYQAPSVDAALDAMRKEVAVQEKLLDELEIQRRALVITAPIEGVVVQILARTNDAASKRTGEGVLHKPGEVVMAGQPILVIAQDKPKEIIAYAKEWQLGQIAAGAKVVLVKNTAPAQIARSEIASIGPVMEQIPARLWLNPNVPQWGQPLLIKIPEGMELTPGEIVGIRRL
;
A
#
# COMPACT_ATOMS: atom_id res chain seq x y z
N MET A 1 18.42 -112.66 28.15
CA MET A 1 18.55 -113.10 29.59
C MET A 1 18.42 -111.81 30.40
N ILE A 2 17.23 -111.44 30.87
CA ILE A 2 16.86 -111.38 32.30
C ILE A 2 17.68 -110.28 32.99
N THR A 3 17.13 -109.25 33.56
CA THR A 3 16.04 -109.01 34.54
C THR A 3 15.85 -107.48 34.68
N LYS A 4 14.70 -106.96 34.55
CA LYS A 4 13.77 -106.47 35.58
C LYS A 4 14.47 -105.76 36.77
N ASN A 5 14.31 -104.50 36.92
CA ASN A 5 13.99 -103.95 38.25
C ASN A 5 13.07 -102.72 38.17
N LYS A 6 11.87 -102.97 38.57
CA LYS A 6 10.88 -102.02 39.13
C LYS A 6 11.44 -101.49 40.47
N ARG A 7 11.57 -100.22 40.60
CA ARG A 7 11.44 -99.44 41.88
C ARG A 7 11.51 -97.94 41.65
N LEU A 8 10.42 -97.35 41.31
CA LEU A 8 10.20 -95.89 41.49
C LEU A 8 8.71 -95.62 41.68
N PHE A 9 8.15 -96.11 42.75
CA PHE A 9 6.86 -95.68 43.29
C PHE A 9 6.83 -95.96 44.77
N HIS A 10 7.46 -95.14 45.59
CA HIS A 10 7.14 -94.95 46.98
C HIS A 10 7.99 -93.84 47.60
N ILE A 11 7.60 -92.54 47.32
CA ILE A 11 7.88 -91.45 48.27
C ILE A 11 6.71 -90.45 48.14
N PHE A 12 5.57 -90.85 48.56
CA PHE A 12 4.49 -89.99 49.00
C PHE A 12 3.92 -90.56 50.29
N ARG A 13 4.65 -90.27 51.36
CA ARG A 13 4.11 -90.57 52.67
C ARG A 13 4.30 -89.41 53.61
N SER A 14 3.19 -88.65 53.79
CA SER A 14 2.82 -87.89 54.98
C SER A 14 3.93 -87.20 55.76
N GLY A 15 4.31 -86.05 55.25
CA GLY A 15 4.90 -84.99 56.06
C GLY A 15 4.22 -83.68 55.71
N SER A 16 3.59 -83.12 56.69
CA SER A 16 2.79 -81.91 56.70
C SER A 16 2.84 -81.09 55.40
N VAL A 17 1.81 -81.21 54.57
CA VAL A 17 1.54 -80.41 53.37
C VAL A 17 1.79 -78.90 53.62
N ARG A 18 1.66 -78.53 54.90
CA ARG A 18 1.90 -77.15 55.38
C ARG A 18 3.38 -76.74 55.36
N GLN A 19 4.37 -77.64 55.50
CA GLN A 19 5.79 -77.34 55.51
C GLN A 19 6.42 -77.21 54.10
N GLN A 20 5.79 -77.86 53.09
CA GLN A 20 6.27 -77.76 51.70
C GLN A 20 5.57 -76.66 50.86
N ILE A 21 4.32 -76.36 51.23
CA ILE A 21 3.56 -75.32 50.53
C ILE A 21 4.02 -73.90 50.93
N LEU A 22 4.42 -73.71 52.20
CA LEU A 22 4.84 -72.38 52.69
C LEU A 22 6.06 -71.82 51.97
N PRO A 23 7.16 -72.55 51.72
CA PRO A 23 8.28 -72.02 50.94
C PRO A 23 7.96 -71.81 49.47
N VAL A 24 7.09 -72.66 48.88
CA VAL A 24 6.64 -72.46 47.48
C VAL A 24 5.77 -71.19 47.34
N LEU A 25 4.90 -70.96 48.34
CA LEU A 25 4.04 -69.79 48.39
C LEU A 25 4.86 -68.46 48.56
N VAL A 26 5.86 -68.52 49.46
CA VAL A 26 6.80 -67.41 49.68
C VAL A 26 7.60 -67.13 48.40
N TRP A 27 8.03 -68.22 47.72
CA TRP A 27 8.78 -68.06 46.46
C TRP A 27 7.88 -67.49 45.31
N LEU A 28 6.61 -67.93 45.24
CA LEU A 28 5.64 -67.37 44.29
C LEU A 28 5.33 -65.89 44.57
N VAL A 29 5.18 -65.52 45.83
CA VAL A 29 4.99 -64.08 46.20
C VAL A 29 6.24 -63.27 45.91
N ALA A 30 7.44 -63.85 46.18
CA ALA A 30 8.67 -63.17 45.83
C ALA A 30 8.83 -62.96 44.28
N VAL A 31 8.53 -63.99 43.48
CA VAL A 31 8.53 -63.94 42.01
C VAL A 31 7.47 -62.99 41.51
N ALA A 32 6.25 -63.03 42.09
CA ALA A 32 5.20 -62.06 41.73
C ALA A 32 5.59 -60.64 42.11
N GLY A 33 6.22 -60.42 43.27
CA GLY A 33 6.76 -59.11 43.67
C GLY A 33 7.88 -58.60 42.74
N VAL A 34 8.82 -59.48 42.37
CA VAL A 34 9.86 -59.15 41.41
C VAL A 34 9.27 -58.91 40.02
N ALA A 35 8.32 -59.72 39.56
CA ALA A 35 7.64 -59.52 38.29
C ALA A 35 6.83 -58.19 38.26
N MET A 36 6.16 -57.89 39.41
CA MET A 36 5.43 -56.65 39.58
C MET A 36 6.38 -55.40 39.58
N LEU A 37 7.52 -55.49 40.27
CA LEU A 37 8.55 -54.47 40.29
C LEU A 37 9.17 -54.32 38.90
N PHE A 38 9.42 -55.40 38.17
CA PHE A 38 9.94 -55.36 36.81
C PHE A 38 8.95 -54.80 35.84
N TYR A 39 7.65 -55.17 35.96
CA TYR A 39 6.58 -54.62 35.15
C TYR A 39 6.37 -53.14 35.41
N HIS A 40 6.44 -52.71 36.66
CA HIS A 40 6.34 -51.28 37.02
C HIS A 40 7.57 -50.49 36.60
N GLY A 41 8.76 -51.04 36.72
CA GLY A 41 10.01 -50.43 36.27
C GLY A 41 10.16 -50.36 34.76
N SER A 42 9.62 -51.31 34.00
CA SER A 42 9.67 -51.33 32.55
C SER A 42 8.71 -50.34 31.88
N GLN A 43 7.73 -49.81 32.62
CA GLN A 43 6.80 -48.78 32.10
C GLN A 43 7.24 -47.35 32.35
N GLN A 44 8.34 -47.14 33.07
CA GLN A 44 8.87 -45.81 33.32
C GLN A 44 9.85 -45.42 32.21
N PHE A 45 9.36 -44.64 31.24
CA PHE A 45 10.31 -44.00 30.30
C PHE A 45 10.85 -42.71 30.90
N GLU A 46 12.12 -42.49 30.74
CA GLU A 46 12.79 -41.26 31.10
C GLU A 46 13.32 -40.62 29.79
N VAL A 47 12.83 -39.43 29.50
CA VAL A 47 13.24 -38.66 28.33
C VAL A 47 13.79 -37.32 28.80
N VAL A 48 14.77 -36.81 28.09
CA VAL A 48 15.37 -35.53 28.42
C VAL A 48 14.93 -34.53 27.38
N GLY A 49 14.53 -33.34 27.83
CA GLY A 49 14.12 -32.24 26.97
C GLY A 49 14.87 -30.97 27.30
N ILE A 50 14.76 -30.01 26.40
CA ILE A 50 15.33 -28.65 26.55
C ILE A 50 14.17 -27.64 26.55
N ALA A 51 14.18 -26.78 27.57
CA ALA A 51 13.26 -25.64 27.62
C ALA A 51 13.57 -24.67 26.47
N GLN A 52 12.60 -24.51 25.55
CA GLN A 52 12.76 -23.67 24.38
C GLN A 52 12.00 -22.36 24.56
N SER A 53 12.69 -21.26 24.34
CA SER A 53 12.07 -19.95 24.22
C SER A 53 12.00 -19.53 22.74
N GLN A 54 11.09 -18.64 22.45
CA GLN A 54 11.03 -18.02 21.14
C GLN A 54 12.25 -17.12 20.95
N VAL A 55 12.99 -17.38 19.88
CA VAL A 55 14.17 -16.61 19.50
C VAL A 55 13.88 -15.90 18.20
N ALA A 56 14.13 -14.60 18.16
CA ALA A 56 13.99 -13.79 16.95
C ALA A 56 15.35 -13.21 16.56
N GLN A 57 15.73 -13.48 15.33
CA GLN A 57 16.86 -12.78 14.72
C GLN A 57 16.37 -11.46 14.15
N VAL A 58 16.99 -10.36 14.56
CA VAL A 58 16.70 -9.03 14.07
C VAL A 58 17.68 -8.70 12.98
N CYS A 59 17.16 -8.56 11.75
CA CYS A 59 17.95 -8.28 10.55
C CYS A 59 17.74 -6.83 10.10
N SER A 60 18.71 -6.28 9.38
CA SER A 60 18.54 -5.00 8.70
C SER A 60 17.53 -5.15 7.55
N PRO A 61 16.50 -4.31 7.47
CA PRO A 61 15.55 -4.36 6.36
C PRO A 61 16.09 -3.76 5.06
N VAL A 62 17.13 -2.92 5.15
CA VAL A 62 17.73 -2.21 4.02
C VAL A 62 19.25 -2.14 4.17
N ASP A 63 19.94 -1.85 3.07
CA ASP A 63 21.37 -1.58 3.07
C ASP A 63 21.63 -0.19 3.66
N GLY A 64 22.67 -0.06 4.46
CA GLY A 64 23.04 1.25 5.01
C GLY A 64 24.19 1.20 6.00
N TRP A 65 24.59 2.36 6.46
CA TRP A 65 25.60 2.49 7.52
C TRP A 65 24.91 2.51 8.88
N LEU A 66 25.43 1.75 9.81
CA LEU A 66 24.93 1.71 11.18
C LEU A 66 25.33 3.01 11.89
N LYS A 67 24.34 3.86 12.21
CA LYS A 67 24.54 5.14 12.89
C LYS A 67 24.73 4.96 14.38
N ALA A 68 23.86 4.15 14.99
CA ALA A 68 23.88 3.87 16.42
C ALA A 68 23.23 2.52 16.73
N VAL A 69 23.72 1.90 17.81
CA VAL A 69 23.09 0.73 18.46
C VAL A 69 22.70 1.19 19.86
N TYR A 70 21.42 1.03 20.22
CA TYR A 70 20.85 1.56 21.46
C TYR A 70 20.80 0.55 22.60
N VAL A 71 21.12 -0.71 22.32
CA VAL A 71 21.02 -1.83 23.27
C VAL A 71 22.35 -2.53 23.43
N GLN A 72 22.55 -3.09 24.62
CA GLN A 72 23.71 -3.90 24.96
C GLN A 72 23.31 -5.37 25.14
N LEU A 73 24.32 -6.23 25.26
CA LEU A 73 24.11 -7.65 25.57
C LEU A 73 23.42 -7.77 26.94
N PHE A 74 22.38 -8.62 27.00
CA PHE A 74 21.54 -8.86 28.17
C PHE A 74 20.57 -7.75 28.55
N ASP A 75 20.43 -6.70 27.73
CA ASP A 75 19.38 -5.71 27.94
C ASP A 75 17.99 -6.33 27.69
N SER A 76 17.04 -5.96 28.54
CA SER A 76 15.64 -6.31 28.38
C SER A 76 14.99 -5.32 27.42
N VAL A 77 14.30 -5.84 26.39
CA VAL A 77 13.67 -5.04 25.33
C VAL A 77 12.20 -5.38 25.21
N THR A 78 11.40 -4.37 24.92
CA THR A 78 9.96 -4.50 24.65
C THR A 78 9.69 -4.53 23.14
N LYS A 79 8.59 -5.15 22.74
CA LYS A 79 8.18 -5.18 21.32
C LYS A 79 8.02 -3.76 20.77
N GLY A 80 8.65 -3.48 19.62
CA GLY A 80 8.62 -2.17 18.96
C GLY A 80 9.69 -1.19 19.47
N GLN A 81 10.48 -1.54 20.49
CA GLN A 81 11.57 -0.71 20.99
C GLN A 81 12.65 -0.56 19.93
N PRO A 82 13.18 0.66 19.70
CA PRO A 82 14.29 0.88 18.78
C PRO A 82 15.57 0.22 19.32
N LEU A 83 16.22 -0.57 18.48
CA LEU A 83 17.43 -1.33 18.81
C LEU A 83 18.67 -0.74 18.16
N ALA A 84 18.53 -0.30 16.93
CA ALA A 84 19.60 0.31 16.15
C ALA A 84 19.00 1.28 15.12
N SER A 85 19.81 2.21 14.65
CA SER A 85 19.46 3.10 13.55
C SER A 85 20.54 3.11 12.48
N LEU A 86 20.10 3.13 11.25
CA LEU A 86 20.93 3.37 10.08
C LEU A 86 21.04 4.87 9.80
N ASP A 87 22.00 5.26 8.99
CA ASP A 87 22.17 6.65 8.58
C ASP A 87 21.02 7.09 7.67
N ASP A 88 20.38 8.18 8.03
CA ASP A 88 19.19 8.75 7.39
C ASP A 88 19.47 10.09 6.68
N GLU A 89 20.72 10.56 6.65
CA GLU A 89 21.07 11.91 6.22
C GLU A 89 20.71 12.14 4.73
N MET A 90 21.10 11.20 3.87
CA MET A 90 20.79 11.25 2.44
C MET A 90 19.27 11.17 2.18
N LEU A 91 18.56 10.34 2.92
CA LEU A 91 17.12 10.17 2.75
C LEU A 91 16.34 11.39 3.26
N THR A 92 16.80 11.97 4.35
CA THR A 92 16.26 13.23 4.89
C THR A 92 16.44 14.39 3.89
N ALA A 93 17.60 14.49 3.23
CA ALA A 93 17.84 15.47 2.18
C ALA A 93 16.91 15.25 0.96
N LYS A 94 16.69 14.01 0.54
CA LYS A 94 15.73 13.68 -0.52
C LYS A 94 14.31 14.07 -0.16
N ILE A 95 13.86 13.75 1.06
CA ILE A 95 12.53 14.13 1.57
C ILE A 95 12.37 15.64 1.53
N ALA A 96 13.36 16.41 1.99
CA ALA A 96 13.35 17.86 1.97
C ALA A 96 13.22 18.41 0.53
N THR A 97 13.96 17.83 -0.43
CA THR A 97 13.89 18.22 -1.84
C THR A 97 12.52 17.94 -2.45
N VAL A 98 11.97 16.74 -2.26
CA VAL A 98 10.66 16.36 -2.81
C VAL A 98 9.54 17.19 -2.15
N SER A 99 9.63 17.42 -0.83
CA SER A 99 8.66 18.27 -0.12
C SER A 99 8.66 19.70 -0.62
N ALA A 100 9.84 20.29 -0.89
CA ALA A 100 9.98 21.61 -1.49
C ALA A 100 9.39 21.66 -2.89
N THR A 101 9.60 20.63 -3.71
CA THR A 101 9.03 20.51 -5.06
C THR A 101 7.49 20.42 -5.00
N ALA A 102 6.94 19.61 -4.12
CA ALA A 102 5.50 19.50 -3.92
C ALA A 102 4.89 20.83 -3.46
N ALA A 103 5.54 21.53 -2.54
CA ALA A 103 5.11 22.86 -2.08
C ALA A 103 5.16 23.90 -3.23
N GLN A 104 6.21 23.88 -4.05
CA GLN A 104 6.32 24.75 -5.21
C GLN A 104 5.20 24.50 -6.23
N LEU A 105 4.89 23.25 -6.54
CA LEU A 105 3.80 22.90 -7.45
C LEU A 105 2.44 23.33 -6.89
N ARG A 106 2.18 23.12 -5.61
CA ARG A 106 0.97 23.59 -4.93
C ARG A 106 0.83 25.11 -4.98
N SER A 107 1.93 25.85 -4.76
CA SER A 107 1.90 27.31 -4.80
C SER A 107 1.58 27.88 -6.19
N LYS A 108 1.83 27.13 -7.27
CA LYS A 108 1.51 27.50 -8.65
C LYS A 108 0.04 27.27 -9.02
N LEU A 109 -0.68 26.41 -8.32
CA LEU A 109 -2.06 26.07 -8.66
C LEU A 109 -3.00 27.28 -8.62
N VAL A 110 -2.98 28.07 -7.54
CA VAL A 110 -3.87 29.22 -7.36
C VAL A 110 -3.60 30.31 -8.39
N PRO A 111 -2.35 30.78 -8.59
CA PRO A 111 -2.09 31.80 -9.62
C PRO A 111 -2.44 31.33 -11.03
N THR A 112 -2.19 30.07 -11.36
CA THR A 112 -2.55 29.50 -12.67
C THR A 112 -4.06 29.47 -12.87
N GLN A 113 -4.82 29.11 -11.85
CA GLN A 113 -6.29 29.13 -11.85
C GLN A 113 -6.80 30.55 -12.06
N GLU A 114 -6.29 31.53 -11.32
CA GLU A 114 -6.67 32.95 -11.46
C GLU A 114 -6.35 33.48 -12.86
N GLN A 115 -5.19 33.15 -13.41
CA GLN A 115 -4.80 33.55 -14.76
C GLN A 115 -5.70 32.93 -15.83
N LEU A 116 -6.08 31.64 -15.68
CA LEU A 116 -7.01 31.02 -16.62
C LEU A 116 -8.40 31.63 -16.54
N LEU A 117 -8.91 31.94 -15.35
CA LEU A 117 -10.18 32.65 -15.18
C LEU A 117 -10.15 34.06 -15.77
N ALA A 118 -9.07 34.81 -15.56
CA ALA A 118 -8.88 36.13 -16.13
C ALA A 118 -8.84 36.09 -17.68
N ASN A 119 -8.17 35.07 -18.25
CA ASN A 119 -8.12 34.91 -19.72
C ASN A 119 -9.51 34.55 -20.30
N ILE A 120 -10.28 33.72 -19.61
CA ILE A 120 -11.66 33.39 -20.02
C ILE A 120 -12.53 34.64 -19.96
N ALA A 121 -12.47 35.40 -18.86
CA ALA A 121 -13.25 36.64 -18.71
C ALA A 121 -12.87 37.69 -19.79
N ALA A 122 -11.59 37.84 -20.08
CA ALA A 122 -11.14 38.73 -21.16
C ALA A 122 -11.65 38.30 -22.55
N THR A 123 -11.66 36.98 -22.82
CA THR A 123 -12.19 36.43 -24.08
C THR A 123 -13.70 36.67 -24.20
N GLU A 124 -14.44 36.45 -23.12
CA GLU A 124 -15.89 36.70 -23.06
C GLU A 124 -16.23 38.18 -23.25
N LEU A 125 -15.45 39.08 -22.63
CA LEU A 125 -15.60 40.53 -22.81
C LEU A 125 -15.37 40.91 -24.26
N ASN A 126 -14.26 40.49 -24.88
CA ASN A 126 -13.96 40.76 -26.28
C ASN A 126 -15.08 40.26 -27.21
N ARG A 127 -15.61 39.08 -26.95
CA ARG A 127 -16.70 38.50 -27.71
C ARG A 127 -18.00 39.31 -27.57
N ALA A 128 -18.29 39.78 -26.36
CA ALA A 128 -19.46 40.64 -26.12
C ALA A 128 -19.33 42.00 -26.86
N GLU A 129 -18.13 42.54 -26.89
CA GLU A 129 -17.83 43.78 -27.64
C GLU A 129 -17.99 43.58 -29.18
N GLU A 130 -17.47 42.49 -29.73
CA GLU A 130 -17.65 42.16 -31.14
C GLU A 130 -19.14 41.91 -31.48
N GLN A 131 -19.87 41.21 -30.64
CA GLN A 131 -21.31 41.02 -30.84
C GLN A 131 -22.06 42.34 -30.84
N ARG A 132 -21.73 43.25 -29.94
CA ARG A 132 -22.31 44.59 -29.90
C ARG A 132 -21.96 45.38 -31.17
N ARG A 133 -20.74 45.31 -31.67
CA ARG A 133 -20.30 45.96 -32.90
C ARG A 133 -21.10 45.47 -34.09
N PHE A 134 -21.29 44.16 -34.28
CA PHE A 134 -22.10 43.66 -35.40
C PHE A 134 -23.58 44.05 -35.26
N ALA A 135 -24.13 44.12 -34.07
CA ALA A 135 -25.49 44.62 -33.87
C ALA A 135 -25.63 46.11 -34.27
N VAL A 136 -24.64 46.92 -33.89
CA VAL A 136 -24.62 48.35 -34.31
C VAL A 136 -24.49 48.52 -35.83
N ASP A 137 -23.65 47.71 -36.49
CA ASP A 137 -23.51 47.72 -37.94
C ASP A 137 -24.84 47.39 -38.66
N VAL A 138 -25.61 46.40 -38.16
CA VAL A 138 -26.91 46.05 -38.69
C VAL A 138 -27.92 47.19 -38.51
N GLU A 139 -27.99 47.83 -37.34
CA GLU A 139 -28.89 48.97 -37.08
C GLU A 139 -28.51 50.18 -37.89
N LYS A 140 -27.24 50.46 -38.09
CA LYS A 140 -26.76 51.53 -38.97
C LYS A 140 -27.23 51.31 -40.41
N ALA A 141 -27.04 50.08 -40.95
CA ALA A 141 -27.51 49.74 -42.29
C ALA A 141 -29.06 49.89 -42.44
N ARG A 142 -29.82 49.57 -41.40
CA ARG A 142 -31.30 49.77 -41.36
C ARG A 142 -31.66 51.25 -41.40
N LEU A 143 -30.97 52.11 -40.64
CA LEU A 143 -31.19 53.53 -40.61
C LEU A 143 -30.87 54.17 -41.97
N ASP A 144 -29.78 53.74 -42.61
CA ASP A 144 -29.38 54.24 -43.98
C ASP A 144 -30.49 53.86 -44.97
N ILE A 145 -31.03 52.66 -44.95
CA ILE A 145 -32.19 52.26 -45.81
C ILE A 145 -33.41 53.12 -45.53
N LEU A 146 -33.75 53.40 -44.28
CA LEU A 146 -34.87 54.26 -43.91
C LEU A 146 -34.69 55.67 -44.43
N GLY A 147 -33.46 56.24 -44.31
CA GLY A 147 -33.13 57.57 -44.89
C GLY A 147 -33.30 57.63 -46.39
N LEU A 148 -32.76 56.62 -47.13
CA LEU A 148 -32.91 56.57 -48.59
C LEU A 148 -34.35 56.37 -49.00
N LYS A 149 -35.18 55.55 -48.31
CA LYS A 149 -36.59 55.45 -48.59
C LYS A 149 -37.35 56.74 -48.37
N ALA A 150 -37.08 57.45 -47.27
CA ALA A 150 -37.69 58.74 -47.01
C ALA A 150 -37.29 59.80 -48.13
N GLN A 151 -36.04 59.83 -48.59
CA GLN A 151 -35.60 60.66 -49.67
C GLN A 151 -36.27 60.32 -51.00
N ILE A 152 -36.34 59.03 -51.35
CA ILE A 152 -37.08 58.57 -52.54
C ILE A 152 -38.53 58.99 -52.47
N ALA A 153 -39.20 58.81 -51.31
CA ALA A 153 -40.60 59.28 -51.19
C ALA A 153 -40.76 60.75 -51.38
N ALA A 154 -39.89 61.57 -50.82
CA ALA A 154 -39.89 63.02 -51.02
C ALA A 154 -39.63 63.44 -52.48
N ASP A 155 -38.55 62.84 -53.07
CA ASP A 155 -38.17 63.12 -54.48
C ASP A 155 -39.30 62.60 -55.44
N ARG A 156 -40.02 61.56 -55.22
CA ARG A 156 -41.13 61.08 -56.01
C ARG A 156 -42.32 62.06 -55.99
N ILE A 157 -42.67 62.63 -54.83
CA ILE A 157 -43.72 63.64 -54.71
C ILE A 157 -43.31 64.84 -55.55
N THR A 158 -42.04 65.27 -55.49
CA THR A 158 -41.54 66.39 -56.30
C THR A 158 -41.53 66.04 -57.77
N LEU A 159 -41.19 64.80 -58.14
CA LEU A 159 -41.21 64.34 -59.57
C LEU A 159 -42.61 64.34 -60.14
N GLU A 160 -43.62 63.93 -59.37
CA GLU A 160 -45.01 63.99 -59.74
C GLU A 160 -45.47 65.40 -60.01
N SER A 161 -45.08 66.37 -59.16
CA SER A 161 -45.36 67.79 -59.38
C SER A 161 -44.72 68.32 -60.69
N ARG A 162 -43.43 67.92 -60.98
CA ARG A 162 -42.75 68.28 -62.21
C ARG A 162 -43.34 67.60 -63.45
N ALA A 163 -43.91 66.37 -63.32
CA ALA A 163 -44.62 65.68 -64.38
C ALA A 163 -45.88 66.44 -64.76
N VAL A 164 -46.61 66.94 -63.77
CA VAL A 164 -47.78 67.84 -64.05
C VAL A 164 -47.39 69.11 -64.69
N GLU A 165 -46.30 69.79 -64.25
CA GLU A 165 -45.76 71.01 -64.82
C GLU A 165 -45.36 70.82 -66.30
N LEU A 166 -44.65 69.72 -66.62
CA LEU A 166 -44.25 69.33 -67.95
C LEU A 166 -45.48 69.11 -68.86
N LYS A 167 -46.55 68.43 -68.35
CA LYS A 167 -47.77 68.20 -69.06
C LYS A 167 -48.49 69.54 -69.38
N ILE A 168 -48.63 70.45 -68.44
CA ILE A 168 -49.18 71.79 -68.61
C ILE A 168 -48.33 72.58 -69.64
N SER A 169 -47.03 72.57 -69.54
CA SER A 169 -46.16 73.22 -70.53
C SER A 169 -46.29 72.65 -71.93
N THR A 170 -46.48 71.36 -72.08
CA THR A 170 -46.72 70.68 -73.34
C THR A 170 -48.10 71.17 -73.98
N ASP A 171 -49.11 71.22 -73.15
CA ASP A 171 -50.48 71.69 -73.60
C ASP A 171 -50.47 73.18 -73.96
N LEU A 172 -49.76 74.00 -73.24
CA LEU A 172 -49.65 75.43 -73.52
C LEU A 172 -48.78 75.72 -74.80
N LEU A 173 -47.73 74.92 -75.05
CA LEU A 173 -47.01 75.01 -76.29
C LEU A 173 -47.83 74.63 -77.51
N ALA A 174 -48.63 73.53 -77.36
CA ALA A 174 -49.57 73.14 -78.42
C ALA A 174 -50.60 74.21 -78.75
N LYS A 175 -50.94 75.09 -77.81
CA LYS A 175 -51.75 76.31 -77.99
C LYS A 175 -51.01 77.54 -78.38
N ASN A 176 -49.71 77.48 -78.64
CA ASN A 176 -48.79 78.58 -78.95
C ASN A 176 -48.77 79.71 -77.90
N VAL A 177 -48.93 79.33 -76.57
CA VAL A 177 -48.99 80.29 -75.46
C VAL A 177 -47.60 80.55 -74.87
N ILE A 178 -46.66 79.51 -74.93
CA ILE A 178 -45.32 79.58 -74.40
C ILE A 178 -44.28 79.35 -75.47
N ALA A 179 -43.03 79.79 -75.20
CA ALA A 179 -41.88 79.54 -76.05
C ALA A 179 -41.36 78.14 -75.98
N PRO A 180 -40.81 77.52 -77.06
CA PRO A 180 -40.22 76.17 -76.99
C PRO A 180 -39.17 75.95 -75.87
N TYR A 181 -38.42 76.97 -75.59
CA TYR A 181 -37.38 76.97 -74.51
C TYR A 181 -37.98 76.64 -73.12
N GLU A 182 -39.18 77.12 -72.80
CA GLU A 182 -39.82 76.83 -71.50
C GLU A 182 -40.25 75.39 -71.40
N LEU A 183 -40.65 74.71 -72.47
CA LEU A 183 -40.91 73.30 -72.51
C LEU A 183 -39.60 72.48 -72.30
N ASP A 184 -38.53 72.88 -73.06
CA ASP A 184 -37.24 72.18 -72.91
C ASP A 184 -36.68 72.30 -71.49
N LYS A 185 -36.87 73.45 -70.87
CA LYS A 185 -36.48 73.67 -69.45
C LYS A 185 -37.31 72.75 -68.49
N ALA A 186 -38.62 72.72 -68.65
CA ALA A 186 -39.48 71.84 -67.84
C ALA A 186 -39.12 70.34 -68.03
N LYS A 187 -38.86 69.95 -69.29
CA LYS A 187 -38.38 68.57 -69.59
C LYS A 187 -37.04 68.29 -69.00
N ALA A 188 -36.06 69.15 -69.07
CA ALA A 188 -34.74 68.97 -68.46
C ALA A 188 -34.83 68.82 -66.93
N LEU A 189 -35.68 69.60 -66.24
CA LEU A 189 -35.90 69.55 -64.82
C LEU A 189 -36.54 68.22 -64.42
N TYR A 190 -37.56 67.75 -65.19
CA TYR A 190 -38.18 66.45 -64.95
C TYR A 190 -37.18 65.31 -65.14
N GLU A 191 -36.45 65.26 -66.25
CA GLU A 191 -35.45 64.20 -66.54
C GLU A 191 -34.33 64.20 -65.54
N ALA A 192 -33.83 65.33 -65.08
CA ALA A 192 -32.79 65.45 -64.05
C ALA A 192 -33.27 64.83 -62.69
N LEU A 193 -34.54 65.13 -62.31
CA LEU A 193 -35.13 64.60 -61.10
C LEU A 193 -35.46 63.10 -61.25
N ALA A 194 -35.94 62.68 -62.43
CA ALA A 194 -36.17 61.24 -62.69
C ALA A 194 -34.86 60.45 -62.56
N LYS A 195 -33.75 60.93 -63.11
CA LYS A 195 -32.42 60.30 -62.95
C LYS A 195 -31.95 60.29 -61.50
N LYS A 196 -32.23 61.34 -60.73
CA LYS A 196 -31.90 61.41 -59.32
C LYS A 196 -32.66 60.32 -58.55
N VAL A 197 -33.95 60.15 -58.80
CA VAL A 197 -34.74 59.10 -58.18
C VAL A 197 -34.19 57.69 -58.51
N GLU A 198 -33.90 57.44 -59.80
CA GLU A 198 -33.29 56.20 -60.30
C GLU A 198 -31.95 55.93 -59.60
N GLN A 199 -31.06 56.89 -59.46
CA GLN A 199 -29.80 56.71 -58.75
C GLN A 199 -29.99 56.45 -57.29
N THR A 200 -30.96 57.09 -56.62
CA THR A 200 -31.25 56.87 -55.22
C THR A 200 -31.87 55.46 -55.01
N GLU A 201 -32.67 54.96 -55.96
CA GLU A 201 -33.19 53.61 -55.98
C GLU A 201 -32.07 52.56 -56.12
N ILE A 202 -31.07 52.77 -56.94
CA ILE A 202 -29.90 51.96 -57.07
C ILE A 202 -29.09 51.95 -55.74
N GLN A 203 -28.93 53.13 -55.10
CA GLN A 203 -28.28 53.23 -53.78
C GLN A 203 -29.08 52.46 -52.71
N LEU A 204 -30.43 52.52 -52.76
CA LEU A 204 -31.29 51.72 -51.85
C LEU A 204 -31.08 50.19 -52.02
N ALA A 205 -30.99 49.75 -53.29
CA ALA A 205 -30.74 48.34 -53.58
C ALA A 205 -29.36 47.86 -53.02
N GLN A 206 -28.32 48.73 -53.19
CA GLN A 206 -27.00 48.49 -52.65
C GLN A 206 -26.99 48.48 -51.11
N ALA A 207 -27.70 49.43 -50.48
CA ALA A 207 -27.86 49.42 -48.98
C ALA A 207 -28.59 48.21 -48.46
N GLN A 208 -29.62 47.73 -49.19
CA GLN A 208 -30.32 46.47 -48.82
C GLN A 208 -29.38 45.27 -48.89
N GLU A 209 -28.51 45.20 -49.90
CA GLU A 209 -27.52 44.11 -49.96
C GLU A 209 -26.48 44.22 -48.85
N GLN A 210 -26.04 45.43 -48.51
CA GLN A 210 -25.14 45.66 -47.36
C GLN A 210 -25.81 45.21 -46.04
N LEU A 211 -27.10 45.47 -45.84
CA LEU A 211 -27.82 45.02 -44.69
C LEU A 211 -27.83 43.48 -44.61
N LYS A 212 -28.07 42.76 -45.70
CA LYS A 212 -28.04 41.29 -45.74
C LYS A 212 -26.66 40.76 -45.34
N VAL A 213 -25.58 41.39 -45.86
CA VAL A 213 -24.21 41.03 -45.51
C VAL A 213 -23.91 41.28 -44.02
N ALA A 214 -24.37 42.43 -43.48
CA ALA A 214 -24.24 42.72 -42.05
C ALA A 214 -24.99 41.72 -41.16
N GLN A 215 -26.24 41.39 -41.54
CA GLN A 215 -27.00 40.34 -40.82
C GLN A 215 -26.35 38.97 -40.91
N PHE A 216 -25.86 38.58 -42.07
CA PHE A 216 -25.15 37.31 -42.24
C PHE A 216 -23.90 37.22 -41.35
N ARG A 217 -23.13 38.32 -41.25
CA ARG A 217 -21.95 38.35 -40.33
C ARG A 217 -22.35 38.24 -38.88
N GLN A 218 -23.44 38.93 -38.48
CA GLN A 218 -23.98 38.85 -37.12
C GLN A 218 -24.43 37.42 -36.80
N ASP A 219 -25.22 36.79 -37.66
CA ASP A 219 -25.74 35.46 -37.48
C ASP A 219 -24.63 34.38 -37.46
N ALA A 220 -23.64 34.53 -38.37
CA ALA A 220 -22.45 33.65 -38.37
C ALA A 220 -21.66 33.74 -37.07
N PHE A 221 -21.49 34.96 -36.55
CA PHE A 221 -20.80 35.14 -35.27
C PHE A 221 -21.58 34.56 -34.10
N VAL A 222 -22.91 34.72 -34.06
CA VAL A 222 -23.77 34.12 -32.99
C VAL A 222 -23.81 32.61 -33.10
N ALA A 223 -23.83 32.05 -34.33
CA ALA A 223 -23.79 30.60 -34.54
C ALA A 223 -22.47 29.94 -34.08
N GLN A 224 -21.39 30.71 -34.05
CA GLN A 224 -20.10 30.22 -33.58
C GLN A 224 -20.13 30.05 -32.04
N LYS A 225 -20.46 28.81 -31.57
CA LYS A 225 -20.44 28.47 -30.14
C LYS A 225 -19.01 28.61 -29.60
N TYR A 226 -18.82 29.53 -28.68
CA TYR A 226 -17.62 29.56 -27.86
C TYR A 226 -17.74 28.53 -26.74
N GLN A 227 -16.83 27.56 -26.73
CA GLN A 227 -16.66 26.65 -25.58
C GLN A 227 -15.50 27.19 -24.76
N ALA A 228 -15.81 27.78 -23.61
CA ALA A 228 -14.76 28.12 -22.64
C ALA A 228 -13.96 26.87 -22.25
N PRO A 229 -12.63 26.91 -22.27
CA PRO A 229 -11.82 25.80 -21.80
C PRO A 229 -12.15 25.49 -20.34
N SER A 230 -12.29 24.21 -19.99
CA SER A 230 -12.52 23.80 -18.61
C SER A 230 -11.28 24.08 -17.78
N VAL A 231 -11.40 25.01 -16.82
CA VAL A 231 -10.33 25.34 -15.87
C VAL A 231 -9.92 24.09 -15.10
N ASP A 232 -10.89 23.25 -14.69
CA ASP A 232 -10.61 22.03 -13.97
C ASP A 232 -9.80 21.03 -14.79
N ALA A 233 -10.09 20.87 -16.09
CA ALA A 233 -9.32 20.00 -16.97
C ALA A 233 -7.87 20.51 -17.16
N ALA A 234 -7.69 21.83 -17.25
CA ALA A 234 -6.36 22.41 -17.36
C ALA A 234 -5.53 22.25 -16.07
N LEU A 235 -6.16 22.34 -14.91
CA LEU A 235 -5.50 22.17 -13.61
C LEU A 235 -5.34 20.71 -13.21
N ASP A 236 -6.08 19.77 -13.81
CA ASP A 236 -6.05 18.35 -13.43
C ASP A 236 -4.66 17.73 -13.61
N ALA A 237 -3.96 18.10 -14.68
CA ALA A 237 -2.58 17.66 -14.90
C ALA A 237 -1.64 18.08 -13.76
N MET A 238 -1.74 19.36 -13.34
CA MET A 238 -0.92 19.88 -12.23
C MET A 238 -1.30 19.24 -10.89
N ARG A 239 -2.60 19.02 -10.64
CA ARG A 239 -3.06 18.31 -9.43
C ARG A 239 -2.53 16.89 -9.37
N LYS A 240 -2.53 16.17 -10.50
CA LYS A 240 -1.94 14.83 -10.61
C LYS A 240 -0.44 14.84 -10.37
N GLU A 241 0.27 15.83 -10.87
CA GLU A 241 1.70 15.96 -10.63
C GLU A 241 2.01 16.19 -9.13
N VAL A 242 1.22 17.05 -8.46
CA VAL A 242 1.31 17.21 -6.99
C VAL A 242 1.07 15.88 -6.29
N ALA A 243 0.02 15.14 -6.67
CA ALA A 243 -0.29 13.85 -6.07
C ALA A 243 0.84 12.82 -6.27
N VAL A 244 1.54 12.84 -7.40
CA VAL A 244 2.72 11.99 -7.63
C VAL A 244 3.85 12.34 -6.66
N GLN A 245 4.13 13.63 -6.45
CA GLN A 245 5.16 14.05 -5.50
C GLN A 245 4.78 13.68 -4.05
N GLU A 246 3.51 13.79 -3.69
CA GLU A 246 3.02 13.37 -2.38
C GLU A 246 3.18 11.85 -2.16
N LYS A 247 2.90 11.04 -3.18
CA LYS A 247 3.14 9.59 -3.11
C LYS A 247 4.62 9.23 -2.99
N LEU A 248 5.47 9.97 -3.68
CA LEU A 248 6.93 9.81 -3.54
C LEU A 248 7.38 10.18 -2.12
N LEU A 249 6.80 11.22 -1.51
CA LEU A 249 7.05 11.56 -0.10
C LEU A 249 6.64 10.44 0.84
N ASP A 250 5.43 9.89 0.67
CA ASP A 250 4.94 8.74 1.46
C ASP A 250 5.92 7.56 1.38
N GLU A 251 6.40 7.25 0.17
CA GLU A 251 7.37 6.17 -0.06
C GLU A 251 8.70 6.43 0.67
N LEU A 252 9.26 7.64 0.52
CA LEU A 252 10.51 8.01 1.19
C LEU A 252 10.37 8.00 2.72
N GLU A 253 9.20 8.38 3.25
CA GLU A 253 8.95 8.31 4.69
C GLU A 253 8.86 6.87 5.20
N ILE A 254 8.27 5.95 4.42
CA ILE A 254 8.28 4.52 4.74
C ILE A 254 9.71 4.00 4.75
N GLN A 255 10.51 4.36 3.75
CA GLN A 255 11.93 4.00 3.69
C GLN A 255 12.69 4.55 4.91
N ARG A 256 12.43 5.80 5.32
CA ARG A 256 13.05 6.41 6.51
C ARG A 256 12.67 5.67 7.79
N ARG A 257 11.40 5.26 7.94
CA ARG A 257 10.97 4.45 9.10
C ARG A 257 11.67 3.09 9.14
N ALA A 258 11.95 2.50 7.98
CA ALA A 258 12.67 1.23 7.88
C ALA A 258 14.15 1.34 8.29
N LEU A 259 14.73 2.54 8.35
CA LEU A 259 16.09 2.76 8.86
C LEU A 259 16.19 2.59 10.38
N VAL A 260 15.07 2.63 11.10
CA VAL A 260 15.05 2.36 12.55
C VAL A 260 14.67 0.89 12.75
N ILE A 261 15.64 0.11 13.21
CA ILE A 261 15.48 -1.31 13.46
C ILE A 261 14.86 -1.50 14.83
N THR A 262 13.69 -2.15 14.90
CA THR A 262 12.92 -2.32 16.13
C THR A 262 12.81 -3.79 16.54
N ALA A 263 12.54 -4.04 17.83
CA ALA A 263 12.36 -5.38 18.37
C ALA A 263 11.05 -6.01 17.86
N PRO A 264 11.09 -7.19 17.22
CA PRO A 264 9.89 -7.89 16.77
C PRO A 264 9.11 -8.57 17.91
N ILE A 265 9.81 -8.93 18.97
CA ILE A 265 9.29 -9.58 20.18
C ILE A 265 9.84 -8.90 21.43
N GLU A 266 9.18 -9.08 22.55
CA GLU A 266 9.74 -8.77 23.88
C GLU A 266 10.71 -9.87 24.32
N GLY A 267 11.75 -9.51 25.05
CA GLY A 267 12.73 -10.46 25.54
C GLY A 267 14.06 -9.81 25.94
N VAL A 268 15.09 -10.59 25.97
CA VAL A 268 16.45 -10.19 26.32
C VAL A 268 17.37 -10.35 25.11
N VAL A 269 18.25 -9.39 24.89
CA VAL A 269 19.30 -9.48 23.86
C VAL A 269 20.33 -10.53 24.26
N VAL A 270 20.32 -11.66 23.56
CA VAL A 270 21.21 -12.80 23.89
C VAL A 270 22.48 -12.84 23.06
N GLN A 271 22.46 -12.21 21.91
CA GLN A 271 23.62 -12.16 21.03
C GLN A 271 23.56 -10.93 20.13
N ILE A 272 24.66 -10.25 19.99
CA ILE A 272 24.86 -9.21 18.97
C ILE A 272 25.82 -9.80 17.96
N LEU A 273 25.32 -10.00 16.72
CA LEU A 273 26.04 -10.71 15.67
C LEU A 273 26.96 -9.75 14.92
N ALA A 274 28.14 -10.21 14.61
CA ALA A 274 29.10 -9.49 13.78
C ALA A 274 29.17 -10.10 12.38
N ARG A 275 29.73 -9.34 11.47
CA ARG A 275 30.02 -9.77 10.10
C ARG A 275 30.93 -10.98 10.07
N THR A 276 30.41 -12.13 9.65
CA THR A 276 31.14 -13.42 9.60
C THR A 276 31.98 -13.56 8.32
N ASN A 277 32.78 -12.59 7.96
CA ASN A 277 33.70 -12.77 6.83
C ASN A 277 35.09 -13.28 7.23
N ASP A 278 35.39 -13.38 8.53
CA ASP A 278 36.65 -13.91 9.02
C ASP A 278 36.54 -15.39 9.40
N ALA A 279 37.29 -16.22 8.71
CA ALA A 279 37.45 -17.65 9.04
C ALA A 279 37.93 -17.90 10.48
N ALA A 280 38.52 -16.89 11.12
CA ALA A 280 38.95 -16.91 12.51
C ALA A 280 37.77 -16.77 13.50
N SER A 281 36.75 -15.99 13.19
CA SER A 281 35.57 -15.79 14.04
C SER A 281 34.69 -17.04 14.15
N LYS A 282 34.74 -17.95 13.16
CA LYS A 282 34.06 -19.25 13.21
C LYS A 282 34.63 -20.21 14.27
N ARG A 283 35.87 -19.97 14.72
CA ARG A 283 36.55 -20.85 15.68
C ARG A 283 36.37 -20.44 17.15
N THR A 284 36.13 -19.16 17.42
CA THR A 284 36.10 -18.64 18.80
C THR A 284 34.71 -18.35 19.34
N GLY A 285 33.67 -18.33 18.51
CA GLY A 285 32.30 -18.04 18.99
C GLY A 285 32.12 -16.63 19.58
N GLU A 286 33.16 -15.81 19.53
CA GLU A 286 33.13 -14.42 19.97
C GLU A 286 32.51 -13.57 18.85
N GLY A 287 31.20 -13.28 18.98
CA GLY A 287 30.52 -12.31 18.14
C GLY A 287 31.12 -10.92 18.38
N VAL A 288 31.83 -10.39 17.38
CA VAL A 288 32.26 -8.98 17.41
C VAL A 288 30.99 -8.14 17.24
N LEU A 289 30.72 -7.27 18.21
CA LEU A 289 29.62 -6.33 18.17
C LEU A 289 29.67 -5.48 16.92
N HIS A 290 28.52 -5.32 16.23
CA HIS A 290 28.38 -4.29 15.22
C HIS A 290 28.66 -2.92 15.83
N LYS A 291 29.57 -2.18 15.22
CA LYS A 291 29.96 -0.84 15.69
C LYS A 291 29.31 0.24 14.82
N PRO A 292 29.01 1.41 15.38
CA PRO A 292 28.64 2.56 14.58
C PRO A 292 29.67 2.82 13.48
N GLY A 293 29.20 3.10 12.26
CA GLY A 293 30.02 3.28 11.06
C GLY A 293 30.23 2.02 10.21
N GLU A 294 29.76 0.85 10.65
CA GLU A 294 29.80 -0.37 9.82
C GLU A 294 28.68 -0.36 8.76
N VAL A 295 28.99 -0.95 7.61
CA VAL A 295 28.00 -1.17 6.54
C VAL A 295 27.27 -2.48 6.81
N VAL A 296 25.96 -2.43 6.87
CA VAL A 296 25.07 -3.59 6.96
C VAL A 296 24.27 -3.75 5.68
N MET A 297 24.04 -5.01 5.29
CA MET A 297 23.22 -5.34 4.11
C MET A 297 21.81 -5.76 4.52
N ALA A 298 20.85 -5.59 3.62
CA ALA A 298 19.50 -6.08 3.80
C ALA A 298 19.51 -7.60 4.08
N GLY A 299 18.75 -8.01 5.09
CA GLY A 299 18.71 -9.41 5.54
C GLY A 299 19.89 -9.83 6.43
N GLN A 300 20.89 -8.98 6.62
CA GLN A 300 22.00 -9.29 7.52
C GLN A 300 21.52 -9.23 8.98
N PRO A 301 21.72 -10.32 9.78
CA PRO A 301 21.34 -10.33 11.17
C PRO A 301 22.27 -9.43 11.99
N ILE A 302 21.68 -8.58 12.82
CA ILE A 302 22.40 -7.62 13.67
C ILE A 302 22.45 -8.14 15.10
N LEU A 303 21.31 -8.60 15.60
CA LEU A 303 21.20 -9.11 16.98
C LEU A 303 20.13 -10.20 17.08
N VAL A 304 20.18 -10.93 18.19
CA VAL A 304 19.23 -11.98 18.52
C VAL A 304 18.56 -11.66 19.85
N ILE A 305 17.23 -11.72 19.85
CA ILE A 305 16.41 -11.54 21.04
C ILE A 305 15.80 -12.89 21.38
N ALA A 306 15.89 -13.30 22.64
CA ALA A 306 15.22 -14.47 23.16
C ALA A 306 14.20 -14.04 24.22
N GLN A 307 13.02 -14.66 24.22
CA GLN A 307 12.07 -14.48 25.32
C GLN A 307 12.68 -15.00 26.62
N ASP A 308 12.51 -14.23 27.69
CA ASP A 308 13.05 -14.55 29.01
C ASP A 308 12.44 -15.85 29.59
N LYS A 309 11.14 -16.08 29.35
CA LYS A 309 10.44 -17.26 29.86
C LYS A 309 10.13 -18.25 28.72
N PRO A 310 10.68 -19.47 28.78
CA PRO A 310 10.31 -20.52 27.85
C PRO A 310 8.85 -20.95 28.09
N LYS A 311 8.11 -21.21 27.02
CA LYS A 311 6.72 -21.67 27.07
C LYS A 311 6.57 -23.17 26.88
N GLU A 312 7.56 -23.80 26.28
CA GLU A 312 7.52 -25.16 25.80
C GLU A 312 8.85 -25.87 26.05
N ILE A 313 8.78 -27.18 26.21
CA ILE A 313 9.95 -28.06 26.29
C ILE A 313 9.93 -28.94 25.06
N ILE A 314 11.02 -29.00 24.32
CA ILE A 314 11.22 -30.00 23.29
C ILE A 314 12.03 -31.14 23.88
N ALA A 315 11.41 -32.30 23.92
CA ALA A 315 12.04 -33.55 24.34
C ALA A 315 12.15 -34.51 23.18
N TYR A 316 13.04 -35.48 23.25
CA TYR A 316 13.29 -36.41 22.16
C TYR A 316 13.11 -37.83 22.60
N ALA A 317 12.04 -38.48 22.11
CA ALA A 317 11.81 -39.91 22.37
C ALA A 317 12.66 -40.77 21.43
N LYS A 318 13.34 -41.74 22.00
CA LYS A 318 14.10 -42.71 21.21
C LYS A 318 13.16 -43.77 20.59
N GLU A 319 13.60 -44.37 19.50
CA GLU A 319 12.80 -45.35 18.72
C GLU A 319 12.11 -46.43 19.58
N TRP A 320 12.81 -46.96 20.55
CA TRP A 320 12.26 -47.98 21.43
C TRP A 320 11.20 -47.47 22.42
N GLN A 321 11.05 -46.16 22.59
CA GLN A 321 10.07 -45.52 23.47
C GLN A 321 8.77 -45.14 22.75
N LEU A 322 8.75 -45.13 21.42
CA LEU A 322 7.64 -44.61 20.62
C LEU A 322 6.30 -45.32 20.87
N GLY A 323 6.32 -46.61 21.11
CA GLY A 323 5.09 -47.37 21.42
C GLY A 323 4.41 -47.04 22.76
N GLN A 324 5.09 -46.26 23.62
CA GLN A 324 4.62 -45.93 24.97
C GLN A 324 4.17 -44.46 25.10
N ILE A 325 4.36 -43.67 24.04
CA ILE A 325 4.15 -42.23 24.04
C ILE A 325 2.96 -41.90 23.14
N ALA A 326 1.99 -41.16 23.68
CA ALA A 326 0.84 -40.66 22.96
C ALA A 326 0.65 -39.17 23.23
N ALA A 327 0.10 -38.45 22.26
CA ALA A 327 -0.31 -37.06 22.46
C ALA A 327 -1.39 -37.02 23.57
N GLY A 328 -1.31 -36.05 24.48
CA GLY A 328 -2.16 -35.96 25.66
C GLY A 328 -1.72 -36.82 26.85
N ALA A 329 -0.65 -37.60 26.72
CA ALA A 329 -0.15 -38.38 27.86
C ALA A 329 0.38 -37.47 28.97
N LYS A 330 0.02 -37.80 30.21
CA LYS A 330 0.47 -37.07 31.41
C LYS A 330 1.93 -37.40 31.71
N VAL A 331 2.71 -36.38 31.94
CA VAL A 331 4.15 -36.50 32.26
C VAL A 331 4.51 -35.69 33.49
N VAL A 332 5.57 -36.08 34.13
CA VAL A 332 6.17 -35.38 35.26
C VAL A 332 7.45 -34.75 34.78
N LEU A 333 7.55 -33.44 34.90
CA LEU A 333 8.74 -32.65 34.62
C LEU A 333 9.59 -32.59 35.89
N VAL A 334 10.86 -32.86 35.76
CA VAL A 334 11.82 -32.82 36.88
C VAL A 334 12.94 -31.84 36.52
N LYS A 335 12.96 -30.74 37.24
CA LYS A 335 14.06 -29.77 37.16
C LYS A 335 15.19 -30.23 38.04
N ASN A 336 16.37 -30.42 37.48
CA ASN A 336 17.52 -31.01 38.19
C ASN A 336 18.38 -29.96 38.94
N THR A 337 17.73 -28.97 39.54
CA THR A 337 18.37 -27.92 40.37
C THR A 337 18.03 -28.22 41.87
N ALA A 338 18.87 -27.72 42.77
CA ALA A 338 18.63 -27.84 44.21
C ALA A 338 17.88 -26.60 44.75
N PRO A 339 16.65 -26.69 45.29
CA PRO A 339 15.87 -27.92 45.43
C PRO A 339 15.23 -28.37 44.12
N ALA A 340 15.10 -29.69 43.92
CA ALA A 340 14.45 -30.27 42.76
C ALA A 340 12.98 -29.83 42.69
N GLN A 341 12.58 -29.22 41.58
CA GLN A 341 11.19 -28.86 41.32
C GLN A 341 10.55 -29.93 40.45
N ILE A 342 9.37 -30.40 40.88
CA ILE A 342 8.60 -31.41 40.17
C ILE A 342 7.25 -30.84 39.83
N ALA A 343 6.89 -30.88 38.54
CA ALA A 343 5.61 -30.40 38.06
C ALA A 343 4.94 -31.44 37.13
N ARG A 344 3.61 -31.43 37.10
CA ARG A 344 2.84 -32.28 36.18
C ARG A 344 2.51 -31.50 34.93
N SER A 345 2.67 -32.15 33.77
CA SER A 345 2.33 -31.59 32.48
C SER A 345 1.76 -32.66 31.54
N GLU A 346 1.52 -32.29 30.31
CA GLU A 346 1.04 -33.16 29.26
C GLU A 346 1.86 -32.97 27.97
N ILE A 347 1.93 -34.04 27.19
CA ILE A 347 2.52 -33.98 25.86
C ILE A 347 1.54 -33.26 24.93
N ALA A 348 1.89 -32.04 24.48
CA ALA A 348 1.01 -31.25 23.62
C ALA A 348 0.94 -31.82 22.20
N SER A 349 2.09 -32.20 21.64
CA SER A 349 2.18 -32.78 20.30
C SER A 349 3.43 -33.63 20.13
N ILE A 350 3.39 -34.48 19.12
CA ILE A 350 4.48 -35.37 18.73
C ILE A 350 4.85 -35.03 17.30
N GLY A 351 6.11 -34.76 17.04
CA GLY A 351 6.60 -34.46 15.69
C GLY A 351 6.48 -35.70 14.79
N PRO A 352 6.18 -35.51 13.50
CA PRO A 352 5.97 -36.66 12.59
C PRO A 352 7.26 -37.31 12.09
N VAL A 353 8.41 -36.69 12.30
CA VAL A 353 9.71 -37.10 11.74
C VAL A 353 10.73 -37.33 12.84
N MET A 354 11.59 -38.33 12.64
CA MET A 354 12.76 -38.54 13.50
C MET A 354 13.83 -37.52 13.17
N GLU A 355 14.30 -36.80 14.17
CA GLU A 355 15.31 -35.75 14.04
C GLU A 355 16.58 -36.10 14.82
N GLN A 356 17.69 -35.50 14.44
CA GLN A 356 18.91 -35.66 15.21
C GLN A 356 18.77 -34.92 16.54
N ILE A 357 18.92 -35.63 17.64
CA ILE A 357 18.88 -35.05 18.97
C ILE A 357 20.02 -34.04 19.13
N PRO A 358 19.78 -32.85 19.73
CA PRO A 358 20.84 -31.89 20.00
C PRO A 358 21.99 -32.54 20.79
N ALA A 359 23.25 -32.24 20.36
CA ALA A 359 24.44 -32.88 20.93
C ALA A 359 24.55 -32.77 22.48
N ARG A 360 23.97 -31.73 23.07
CA ARG A 360 23.89 -31.54 24.53
C ARG A 360 23.08 -32.60 25.26
N LEU A 361 22.18 -33.31 24.54
CA LEU A 361 21.33 -34.39 25.12
C LEU A 361 21.84 -35.79 24.78
N TRP A 362 22.96 -35.91 24.08
CA TRP A 362 23.52 -37.23 23.75
C TRP A 362 24.08 -37.90 25.00
N LEU A 363 23.77 -39.16 25.15
CA LEU A 363 24.36 -40.01 26.22
C LEU A 363 25.86 -40.26 25.96
N ASN A 364 26.25 -40.37 24.68
CA ASN A 364 27.63 -40.49 24.26
C ASN A 364 27.94 -39.35 23.28
N PRO A 365 28.84 -38.42 23.62
CA PRO A 365 29.17 -37.26 22.78
C PRO A 365 29.69 -37.60 21.39
N ASN A 366 30.22 -38.81 21.19
CA ASN A 366 30.86 -39.23 19.94
C ASN A 366 29.87 -39.97 19.00
N VAL A 367 28.63 -40.23 19.43
CA VAL A 367 27.65 -41.02 18.64
C VAL A 367 26.40 -40.17 18.42
N PRO A 368 26.09 -39.73 17.20
CA PRO A 368 24.84 -39.04 16.90
C PRO A 368 23.64 -39.91 17.28
N GLN A 369 22.69 -39.29 18.00
CA GLN A 369 21.47 -39.97 18.42
C GLN A 369 20.28 -39.34 17.69
N TRP A 370 19.30 -40.17 17.39
CA TRP A 370 18.07 -39.79 16.73
C TRP A 370 16.88 -40.00 17.62
N GLY A 371 15.88 -39.15 17.54
CA GLY A 371 14.66 -39.25 18.31
C GLY A 371 13.52 -38.48 17.68
N GLN A 372 12.30 -38.84 18.05
CA GLN A 372 11.10 -38.14 17.67
C GLN A 372 10.88 -36.96 18.61
N PRO A 373 10.73 -35.73 18.10
CA PRO A 373 10.52 -34.56 18.94
C PRO A 373 9.12 -34.61 19.59
N LEU A 374 9.07 -34.30 20.86
CA LEU A 374 7.88 -34.18 21.70
C LEU A 374 7.78 -32.77 22.20
N LEU A 375 6.65 -32.11 21.99
CA LEU A 375 6.38 -30.79 22.53
C LEU A 375 5.59 -30.95 23.84
N ILE A 376 6.10 -30.34 24.90
CA ILE A 376 5.51 -30.43 26.24
C ILE A 376 5.32 -29.00 26.75
N LYS A 377 4.11 -28.69 27.25
CA LYS A 377 3.83 -27.38 27.83
C LYS A 377 4.50 -27.26 29.20
N ILE A 378 5.01 -26.05 29.48
CA ILE A 378 5.52 -25.75 30.82
C ILE A 378 4.33 -25.34 31.68
N PRO A 379 4.09 -26.01 32.82
CA PRO A 379 2.99 -25.65 33.72
C PRO A 379 3.28 -24.31 34.43
N GLU A 380 2.20 -23.60 34.76
CA GLU A 380 2.28 -22.40 35.56
C GLU A 380 2.91 -22.67 36.92
N GLY A 381 3.94 -21.94 37.30
CA GLY A 381 4.68 -22.08 38.54
C GLY A 381 6.01 -22.83 38.43
N MET A 382 6.39 -23.37 37.27
CA MET A 382 7.71 -23.93 37.03
C MET A 382 8.57 -22.90 36.27
N GLU A 383 9.51 -22.30 36.97
CA GLU A 383 10.45 -21.35 36.32
C GLU A 383 11.64 -22.09 35.71
N LEU A 384 11.77 -22.01 34.39
CA LEU A 384 12.85 -22.59 33.63
C LEU A 384 13.62 -21.49 32.91
N THR A 385 14.91 -21.68 32.79
CA THR A 385 15.76 -20.81 31.96
C THR A 385 15.78 -21.36 30.54
N PRO A 386 15.76 -20.47 29.51
CA PRO A 386 15.93 -20.91 28.14
C PRO A 386 17.18 -21.75 27.93
N GLY A 387 17.01 -22.93 27.30
CA GLY A 387 18.09 -23.88 27.12
C GLY A 387 18.35 -24.81 28.33
N GLU A 388 17.58 -24.71 29.41
CA GLU A 388 17.71 -25.60 30.57
C GLU A 388 17.24 -27.02 30.22
N ILE A 389 18.00 -27.99 30.74
CA ILE A 389 17.70 -29.42 30.54
C ILE A 389 16.71 -29.88 31.60
N VAL A 390 15.62 -30.52 31.18
CA VAL A 390 14.53 -31.00 32.03
C VAL A 390 14.35 -32.51 31.83
N GLY A 391 14.33 -33.27 32.92
CA GLY A 391 13.96 -34.68 32.91
C GLY A 391 12.44 -34.84 32.79
N ILE A 392 12.02 -35.79 31.97
CA ILE A 392 10.59 -36.07 31.72
C ILE A 392 10.33 -37.52 31.99
N ARG A 393 9.40 -37.78 32.91
CA ARG A 393 8.99 -39.12 33.26
C ARG A 393 7.49 -39.30 33.01
N ARG A 394 7.09 -40.48 32.63
CA ARG A 394 5.66 -40.84 32.57
C ARG A 394 5.09 -40.91 33.99
N LEU A 395 3.83 -40.48 34.11
CA LEU A 395 3.09 -40.50 35.34
C LEU A 395 2.55 -41.94 35.57
#